data_ce8f23544a2b4d9ec205340653f8d4ef
#
_entry.id   ce8f23544a2b4d9ec205340653f8d4ef
#
_cell.length_a   1.000
_cell.length_b   1.000
_cell.length_c   1.000
_cell.angle_alpha   90.00
_cell.angle_beta   90.00
_cell.angle_gamma   90.00
#
_symmetry.space_group_name_H-M   'P 1'
#
loop_
_entity.id
_entity.type
_entity.pdbx_description
1 polymer ?
#
loop_
_entity_poly.entity_id
_entity_poly.type
_entity_poly.pdbx_seq_one_letter_code
_entity_poly.pdbx_strand_id
1 'polypeptide(L)'
;AGDNITINITFNEDVYAVSNGTGDLEVSDFAFSISGGTATLSSATPSSITKEGNVYTLGIGLDSHASGAETITVNPVSNSIFDLAGNIATTNQSNNSITLNDKLGPTITGIAVAGDNSTVNVTLAETAYPGVPNSGALTVNDWVLSIPDTNSIAKLGSATPTSIAKNGNVYTLGINIQGTP
;
A
#
# COMPACT_ATOMS: atom_id res chain seq x y z
N ALA A 1 -9.39 -1.06 -9.99
CA ALA A 1 -9.70 -1.89 -8.84
C ALA A 1 -8.88 -1.41 -7.63
N GLY A 2 -9.55 -1.04 -6.54
CA GLY A 2 -8.88 -0.47 -5.36
C GLY A 2 -8.12 -1.47 -4.49
N ASP A 3 -7.97 -2.72 -4.90
CA ASP A 3 -7.38 -3.84 -4.14
C ASP A 3 -5.95 -4.21 -4.57
N ASN A 4 -5.43 -3.60 -5.66
CA ASN A 4 -4.12 -3.87 -6.25
C ASN A 4 -3.94 -5.30 -6.79
N ILE A 5 -5.01 -6.04 -7.03
CA ILE A 5 -4.94 -7.42 -7.56
C ILE A 5 -4.99 -7.48 -9.09
N THR A 6 -5.42 -6.40 -9.75
CA THR A 6 -5.46 -6.30 -11.21
C THR A 6 -5.09 -4.89 -11.70
N ILE A 7 -4.57 -4.84 -12.93
CA ILE A 7 -4.34 -3.61 -13.68
C ILE A 7 -4.95 -3.74 -15.07
N ASN A 8 -5.59 -2.67 -15.55
CA ASN A 8 -6.11 -2.60 -16.90
C ASN A 8 -5.15 -1.82 -17.78
N ILE A 9 -4.82 -2.37 -18.93
CA ILE A 9 -4.09 -1.70 -19.99
C ILE A 9 -4.98 -1.63 -21.23
N THR A 10 -4.88 -0.55 -21.99
CA THR A 10 -5.67 -0.34 -23.20
C THR A 10 -4.73 -0.04 -24.35
N PHE A 11 -4.83 -0.82 -25.42
CA PHE A 11 -4.15 -0.52 -26.67
C PHE A 11 -5.04 0.40 -27.54
N ASN A 12 -4.38 1.22 -28.34
CA ASN A 12 -5.07 2.12 -29.30
C ASN A 12 -5.68 1.38 -30.50
N GLU A 13 -5.31 0.10 -30.69
CA GLU A 13 -5.74 -0.76 -31.79
C GLU A 13 -5.76 -2.23 -31.36
N ASP A 14 -6.24 -3.10 -32.24
CA ASP A 14 -6.18 -4.55 -32.01
C ASP A 14 -4.74 -5.04 -32.07
N VAL A 15 -4.36 -5.91 -31.13
CA VAL A 15 -3.03 -6.48 -31.01
C VAL A 15 -3.06 -8.01 -30.97
N TYR A 16 -1.97 -8.61 -31.41
CA TYR A 16 -1.81 -10.05 -31.69
C TYR A 16 -0.46 -10.57 -31.16
N ALA A 17 -0.42 -11.86 -30.80
CA ALA A 17 0.82 -12.51 -30.36
C ALA A 17 1.76 -12.88 -31.54
N VAL A 18 1.24 -12.91 -32.76
CA VAL A 18 2.01 -13.29 -33.97
C VAL A 18 1.99 -12.16 -35.00
N SER A 19 3.11 -11.89 -35.64
CA SER A 19 3.31 -10.79 -36.59
C SER A 19 2.46 -10.86 -37.87
N ASN A 20 1.74 -11.95 -38.07
CA ASN A 20 0.78 -12.08 -39.19
C ASN A 20 -0.66 -11.65 -38.82
N GLY A 21 -0.87 -10.98 -37.66
CA GLY A 21 -2.16 -10.54 -37.21
C GLY A 21 -3.02 -11.66 -36.63
N THR A 22 -2.41 -12.68 -36.02
CA THR A 22 -3.11 -13.81 -35.39
C THR A 22 -2.58 -14.09 -33.98
N GLY A 23 -3.32 -14.90 -33.22
CA GLY A 23 -2.98 -15.33 -31.88
C GLY A 23 -3.40 -14.31 -30.82
N ASP A 24 -3.95 -14.83 -29.72
CA ASP A 24 -4.30 -14.05 -28.56
C ASP A 24 -3.07 -13.81 -27.68
N LEU A 25 -3.03 -12.66 -27.00
CA LEU A 25 -1.97 -12.38 -26.04
C LEU A 25 -2.10 -13.26 -24.80
N GLU A 26 -0.95 -13.65 -24.27
CA GLU A 26 -0.81 -14.44 -23.05
C GLU A 26 -0.11 -13.63 -21.94
N VAL A 27 -0.09 -14.14 -20.72
CA VAL A 27 0.59 -13.49 -19.59
C VAL A 27 2.08 -13.29 -19.85
N SER A 28 2.72 -14.19 -20.61
CA SER A 28 4.12 -14.12 -21.00
C SER A 28 4.49 -12.97 -21.94
N ASP A 29 3.48 -12.32 -22.55
CA ASP A 29 3.69 -11.18 -23.45
C ASP A 29 3.87 -9.86 -22.69
N PHE A 30 3.70 -9.89 -21.38
CA PHE A 30 3.80 -8.74 -20.49
C PHE A 30 4.82 -8.96 -19.38
N ALA A 31 5.51 -7.90 -19.03
CA ALA A 31 6.41 -7.87 -17.88
C ALA A 31 6.06 -6.72 -16.95
N PHE A 32 5.95 -7.04 -15.67
CA PHE A 32 5.81 -6.06 -14.59
C PHE A 32 7.16 -5.67 -14.01
N SER A 33 7.27 -4.42 -13.62
CA SER A 33 8.27 -3.95 -12.66
C SER A 33 7.62 -3.06 -11.62
N ILE A 34 8.21 -2.98 -10.44
CA ILE A 34 7.73 -2.15 -9.33
C ILE A 34 8.89 -1.34 -8.78
N SER A 35 8.61 -0.11 -8.36
CA SER A 35 9.58 0.79 -7.73
C SER A 35 8.91 1.62 -6.66
N GLY A 36 9.69 2.12 -5.71
CA GLY A 36 9.19 2.85 -4.54
C GLY A 36 8.58 1.94 -3.49
N GLY A 37 8.22 2.50 -2.34
CA GLY A 37 7.57 1.80 -1.23
C GLY A 37 8.31 0.56 -0.72
N THR A 38 7.56 -0.35 -0.13
CA THR A 38 8.08 -1.59 0.49
C THR A 38 7.53 -2.88 -0.12
N ALA A 39 6.44 -2.79 -0.90
CA ALA A 39 5.87 -3.96 -1.56
C ALA A 39 6.75 -4.40 -2.75
N THR A 40 6.83 -5.71 -2.94
CA THR A 40 7.53 -6.35 -4.06
C THR A 40 6.57 -7.22 -4.85
N LEU A 41 6.90 -7.45 -6.13
CA LEU A 41 6.14 -8.37 -6.97
C LEU A 41 6.51 -9.83 -6.63
N SER A 42 5.51 -10.68 -6.46
CA SER A 42 5.72 -12.13 -6.37
C SER A 42 6.15 -12.75 -7.70
N SER A 43 5.85 -12.08 -8.82
CA SER A 43 6.28 -12.44 -10.17
C SER A 43 6.33 -11.20 -11.05
N ALA A 44 7.33 -11.12 -11.92
CA ALA A 44 7.38 -10.13 -12.99
C ALA A 44 6.41 -10.43 -14.14
N THR A 45 5.87 -11.65 -14.21
CA THR A 45 4.84 -12.02 -15.19
C THR A 45 3.48 -11.93 -14.55
N PRO A 46 2.45 -11.36 -15.21
CA PRO A 46 1.08 -11.34 -14.72
C PRO A 46 0.57 -12.72 -14.32
N SER A 47 -0.23 -12.80 -13.28
CA SER A 47 -0.82 -14.08 -12.79
C SER A 47 -2.03 -14.52 -13.63
N SER A 48 -2.65 -13.60 -14.35
CA SER A 48 -3.79 -13.85 -15.22
C SER A 48 -3.90 -12.78 -16.31
N ILE A 49 -4.65 -13.08 -17.36
CA ILE A 49 -5.01 -12.16 -18.43
C ILE A 49 -6.44 -12.41 -18.86
N THR A 50 -7.20 -11.34 -19.06
CA THR A 50 -8.50 -11.36 -19.74
C THR A 50 -8.59 -10.19 -20.70
N LYS A 51 -9.37 -10.34 -21.79
CA LYS A 51 -9.53 -9.33 -22.84
C LYS A 51 -11.00 -8.96 -23.00
N GLU A 52 -11.25 -7.64 -23.10
CA GLU A 52 -12.54 -7.09 -23.53
C GLU A 52 -12.28 -5.93 -24.51
N GLY A 53 -12.56 -6.15 -25.79
CA GLY A 53 -12.12 -5.22 -26.85
C GLY A 53 -10.60 -5.04 -26.81
N ASN A 54 -10.16 -3.77 -26.76
CA ASN A 54 -8.73 -3.42 -26.67
C ASN A 54 -8.23 -3.28 -25.23
N VAL A 55 -9.05 -3.64 -24.23
CA VAL A 55 -8.68 -3.60 -22.82
C VAL A 55 -8.24 -4.99 -22.35
N TYR A 56 -7.06 -5.05 -21.79
CA TYR A 56 -6.52 -6.25 -21.16
C TYR A 56 -6.45 -6.03 -19.65
N THR A 57 -7.06 -6.92 -18.89
CA THR A 57 -6.97 -6.96 -17.43
C THR A 57 -5.93 -7.99 -17.02
N LEU A 58 -4.86 -7.53 -16.39
CA LEU A 58 -3.74 -8.36 -15.96
C LEU A 58 -3.77 -8.54 -14.45
N GLY A 59 -3.57 -9.76 -13.97
CA GLY A 59 -3.46 -10.08 -12.55
C GLY A 59 -2.11 -9.68 -11.99
N ILE A 60 -2.11 -9.00 -10.84
CA ILE A 60 -0.91 -8.58 -10.08
C ILE A 60 -0.76 -9.50 -8.87
N GLY A 61 0.44 -10.02 -8.63
CA GLY A 61 0.82 -10.67 -7.39
C GLY A 61 1.79 -9.80 -6.61
N LEU A 62 1.46 -9.47 -5.36
CA LEU A 62 2.33 -8.76 -4.44
C LEU A 62 2.67 -9.67 -3.25
N ASP A 63 3.93 -9.63 -2.77
CA ASP A 63 4.38 -10.38 -1.60
C ASP A 63 3.96 -9.71 -0.28
N SER A 64 3.61 -8.42 -0.32
CA SER A 64 3.15 -7.65 0.84
C SER A 64 2.18 -6.54 0.42
N HIS A 65 1.50 -5.96 1.40
CA HIS A 65 0.62 -4.83 1.16
C HIS A 65 1.40 -3.60 0.67
N ALA A 66 0.86 -2.93 -0.34
CA ALA A 66 1.41 -1.67 -0.83
C ALA A 66 1.13 -0.52 0.15
N SER A 67 2.09 0.39 0.25
CA SER A 67 2.03 1.59 1.10
C SER A 67 1.50 2.83 0.37
N GLY A 68 1.14 2.69 -0.92
CA GLY A 68 0.76 3.83 -1.76
C GLY A 68 1.94 4.62 -2.32
N ALA A 69 3.17 4.24 -2.02
CA ALA A 69 4.38 4.82 -2.59
C ALA A 69 4.94 4.00 -3.77
N GLU A 70 4.41 2.81 -3.98
CA GLU A 70 4.84 1.93 -5.07
C GLU A 70 4.24 2.36 -6.40
N THR A 71 5.07 2.34 -7.43
CA THR A 71 4.65 2.51 -8.82
C THR A 71 4.89 1.20 -9.57
N ILE A 72 3.82 0.61 -10.10
CA ILE A 72 3.91 -0.54 -11.00
C ILE A 72 4.00 -0.06 -12.44
N THR A 73 4.87 -0.69 -13.22
CA THR A 73 5.04 -0.44 -14.65
C THR A 73 4.79 -1.73 -15.42
N VAL A 74 4.03 -1.64 -16.52
CA VAL A 74 3.72 -2.76 -17.41
C VAL A 74 4.42 -2.54 -18.75
N ASN A 75 5.24 -3.47 -19.17
CA ASN A 75 5.91 -3.41 -20.48
C ASN A 75 5.51 -4.61 -21.33
N PRO A 76 5.35 -4.42 -22.67
CA PRO A 76 5.41 -5.53 -23.61
C PRO A 76 6.75 -6.26 -23.51
N VAL A 77 6.72 -7.58 -23.55
CA VAL A 77 7.94 -8.36 -23.74
C VAL A 77 8.43 -8.15 -25.18
N SER A 78 9.74 -8.14 -25.39
CA SER A 78 10.31 -7.89 -26.72
C SER A 78 9.84 -8.96 -27.72
N ASN A 79 9.37 -8.52 -28.86
CA ASN A 79 8.91 -9.38 -29.99
C ASN A 79 7.70 -10.27 -29.63
N SER A 80 6.82 -9.84 -28.73
CA SER A 80 5.66 -10.65 -28.31
C SER A 80 4.31 -10.05 -28.69
N ILE A 81 4.24 -8.74 -28.97
CA ILE A 81 2.98 -8.04 -29.26
C ILE A 81 3.10 -7.31 -30.60
N PHE A 82 2.16 -7.54 -31.50
CA PHE A 82 2.15 -6.99 -32.86
C PHE A 82 0.78 -6.38 -33.19
N ASP A 83 0.74 -5.39 -34.07
CA ASP A 83 -0.49 -4.94 -34.73
C ASP A 83 -0.87 -5.87 -35.92
N LEU A 84 -1.99 -5.58 -36.57
CA LEU A 84 -2.46 -6.33 -37.75
C LEU A 84 -1.48 -6.26 -38.93
N ALA A 85 -0.69 -5.18 -39.04
CA ALA A 85 0.29 -5.00 -40.10
C ALA A 85 1.65 -5.69 -39.81
N GLY A 86 1.81 -6.28 -38.64
CA GLY A 86 3.02 -6.93 -38.17
C GLY A 86 4.05 -5.98 -37.53
N ASN A 87 3.67 -4.74 -37.22
CA ASN A 87 4.54 -3.84 -36.49
C ASN A 87 4.57 -4.24 -35.00
N ILE A 88 5.76 -4.18 -34.40
CA ILE A 88 5.97 -4.61 -33.03
C ILE A 88 5.67 -3.49 -32.04
N ALA A 89 4.99 -3.80 -30.94
CA ALA A 89 4.84 -2.91 -29.80
C ALA A 89 6.21 -2.64 -29.15
N THR A 90 6.52 -1.37 -28.93
CA THR A 90 7.77 -0.98 -28.26
C THR A 90 7.76 -1.37 -26.80
N THR A 91 8.89 -1.79 -26.27
CA THR A 91 9.02 -2.09 -24.84
C THR A 91 9.09 -0.84 -23.96
N ASN A 92 9.39 0.32 -24.56
CA ASN A 92 9.43 1.60 -23.86
C ASN A 92 8.15 2.39 -24.16
N GLN A 93 7.22 2.37 -23.21
CA GLN A 93 5.94 3.08 -23.25
C GLN A 93 5.99 4.30 -22.33
N SER A 94 5.20 5.35 -22.60
CA SER A 94 5.19 6.58 -21.79
C SER A 94 4.04 6.66 -20.79
N ASN A 95 3.04 5.78 -20.89
CA ASN A 95 1.80 5.81 -20.10
C ASN A 95 1.45 4.44 -19.49
N ASN A 96 2.46 3.67 -19.17
CA ASN A 96 2.38 2.28 -18.74
C ASN A 96 2.64 2.08 -17.25
N SER A 97 2.61 3.16 -16.46
CA SER A 97 2.90 3.12 -15.03
C SER A 97 1.77 3.74 -14.21
N ILE A 98 1.49 3.17 -13.05
CA ILE A 98 0.48 3.67 -12.11
C ILE A 98 0.93 3.42 -10.67
N THR A 99 0.61 4.36 -9.78
CA THR A 99 0.82 4.19 -8.34
C THR A 99 -0.21 3.21 -7.77
N LEU A 100 0.24 2.27 -6.95
CA LEU A 100 -0.64 1.34 -6.24
C LEU A 100 -1.41 2.05 -5.14
N ASN A 101 -2.59 1.52 -4.81
CA ASN A 101 -3.37 2.03 -3.69
C ASN A 101 -2.71 1.60 -2.37
N ASP A 102 -2.74 2.48 -1.38
CA ASP A 102 -2.32 2.15 -0.02
C ASP A 102 -3.21 1.07 0.59
N LYS A 103 -2.60 0.01 1.08
CA LYS A 103 -3.20 -1.13 1.78
C LYS A 103 -2.46 -1.45 3.07
N LEU A 104 -1.44 -0.66 3.40
CA LEU A 104 -0.69 -0.78 4.64
C LEU A 104 -1.39 0.03 5.73
N GLY A 105 -1.69 -0.60 6.85
CA GLY A 105 -2.24 0.12 7.99
C GLY A 105 -1.21 0.99 8.71
N PRO A 106 -1.64 2.01 9.46
CA PRO A 106 -0.75 2.89 10.19
C PRO A 106 0.09 2.13 11.22
N THR A 107 1.38 2.45 11.27
CA THR A 107 2.33 1.87 12.23
C THR A 107 2.89 2.93 13.17
N ILE A 108 3.26 2.53 14.40
CA ILE A 108 3.96 3.42 15.34
C ILE A 108 5.43 3.52 14.90
N THR A 109 5.88 4.75 14.62
CA THR A 109 7.28 5.05 14.25
C THR A 109 8.08 5.69 15.37
N GLY A 110 7.41 6.16 16.42
CA GLY A 110 8.09 6.77 17.57
C GLY A 110 7.20 6.84 18.79
N ILE A 111 7.85 6.77 19.96
CA ILE A 111 7.22 6.96 21.26
C ILE A 111 8.14 7.83 22.14
N ALA A 112 7.60 8.79 22.85
CA ALA A 112 8.34 9.63 23.79
C ALA A 112 7.45 9.99 24.99
N VAL A 113 7.99 9.85 26.19
CA VAL A 113 7.31 10.23 27.46
C VAL A 113 7.77 11.62 27.86
N ALA A 114 6.83 12.46 28.33
CA ALA A 114 7.16 13.78 28.91
C ALA A 114 8.00 13.62 30.17
N GLY A 115 8.89 14.60 30.45
CA GLY A 115 9.79 14.54 31.60
C GLY A 115 9.10 14.50 32.98
N ASP A 116 7.84 14.90 33.05
CA ASP A 116 7.00 14.86 34.25
C ASP A 116 6.10 13.61 34.31
N ASN A 117 6.24 12.70 33.33
CA ASN A 117 5.42 11.50 33.18
C ASN A 117 3.91 11.76 33.07
N SER A 118 3.49 12.97 32.64
CA SER A 118 2.07 13.31 32.50
C SER A 118 1.49 12.90 31.15
N THR A 119 2.32 12.77 30.12
CA THR A 119 1.89 12.45 28.76
C THR A 119 2.88 11.53 28.05
N VAL A 120 2.38 10.82 27.06
CA VAL A 120 3.19 10.10 26.07
C VAL A 120 2.83 10.57 24.67
N ASN A 121 3.84 10.91 23.87
CA ASN A 121 3.70 11.19 22.46
C ASN A 121 3.89 9.90 21.66
N VAL A 122 2.93 9.58 20.79
CA VAL A 122 2.98 8.46 19.86
C VAL A 122 2.97 9.03 18.45
N THR A 123 4.01 8.73 17.66
CA THR A 123 4.10 9.12 16.25
C THR A 123 3.71 7.95 15.37
N LEU A 124 2.75 8.19 14.47
CA LEU A 124 2.36 7.21 13.45
C LEU A 124 3.05 7.51 12.12
N ALA A 125 3.25 6.48 11.30
CA ALA A 125 3.80 6.61 9.95
C ALA A 125 2.89 7.46 9.05
N GLU A 126 1.58 7.41 9.28
CA GLU A 126 0.56 8.06 8.47
C GLU A 126 -0.62 8.54 9.34
N THR A 127 -1.58 9.21 8.70
CA THR A 127 -2.82 9.61 9.39
C THR A 127 -3.71 8.39 9.64
N ALA A 128 -4.09 8.20 10.91
CA ALA A 128 -5.00 7.12 11.32
C ALA A 128 -6.42 7.64 11.57
N TYR A 129 -7.39 6.75 11.32
CA TYR A 129 -8.82 6.99 11.48
C TYR A 129 -9.46 5.85 12.28
N PRO A 130 -10.57 6.08 13.01
CA PRO A 130 -11.21 5.05 13.83
C PRO A 130 -11.98 4.00 13.02
N GLY A 131 -12.16 4.18 11.71
CA GLY A 131 -12.90 3.24 10.87
C GLY A 131 -13.01 3.66 9.41
N VAL A 132 -13.81 2.92 8.65
CA VAL A 132 -14.11 3.21 7.24
C VAL A 132 -15.53 3.79 7.09
N PRO A 133 -15.73 4.78 6.18
CA PRO A 133 -14.73 5.44 5.35
C PRO A 133 -13.79 6.30 6.19
N ASN A 134 -12.54 6.45 5.80
CA ASN A 134 -11.43 7.14 6.49
C ASN A 134 -11.84 8.54 6.98
N SER A 135 -12.59 8.59 8.07
CA SER A 135 -13.19 9.82 8.62
C SER A 135 -13.29 9.73 10.15
N GLY A 136 -13.40 10.88 10.79
CA GLY A 136 -13.39 10.99 12.22
C GLY A 136 -11.98 11.13 12.80
N ALA A 137 -11.93 11.44 14.09
CA ALA A 137 -10.68 11.55 14.84
C ALA A 137 -10.57 10.39 15.82
N LEU A 138 -9.35 9.89 16.04
CA LEU A 138 -9.08 8.95 17.12
C LEU A 138 -9.41 9.60 18.46
N THR A 139 -9.96 8.81 19.36
CA THR A 139 -10.35 9.16 20.72
C THR A 139 -9.47 8.42 21.73
N VAL A 140 -9.61 8.71 23.01
CA VAL A 140 -8.89 7.98 24.05
C VAL A 140 -9.21 6.48 24.08
N ASN A 141 -10.39 6.08 23.60
CA ASN A 141 -10.82 4.69 23.57
C ASN A 141 -10.17 3.85 22.48
N ASP A 142 -9.50 4.50 21.52
CA ASP A 142 -8.77 3.82 20.44
C ASP A 142 -7.34 3.44 20.85
N TRP A 143 -6.96 3.72 22.11
CA TRP A 143 -5.63 3.50 22.64
C TRP A 143 -5.66 2.68 23.91
N VAL A 144 -4.68 1.78 24.05
CA VAL A 144 -4.43 1.02 25.28
C VAL A 144 -2.99 1.24 25.71
N LEU A 145 -2.81 1.72 26.92
CA LEU A 145 -1.51 1.91 27.57
C LEU A 145 -1.18 0.69 28.44
N SER A 146 0.09 0.32 28.50
CA SER A 146 0.57 -0.72 29.40
C SER A 146 1.96 -0.37 29.94
N ILE A 147 2.26 -0.81 31.17
CA ILE A 147 3.60 -0.87 31.73
C ILE A 147 3.92 -2.36 31.85
N PRO A 148 4.81 -2.91 31.00
CA PRO A 148 5.00 -4.36 30.90
C PRO A 148 5.78 -4.98 32.07
N ASP A 149 6.53 -4.15 32.84
CA ASP A 149 7.33 -4.64 33.96
C ASP A 149 6.47 -4.81 35.21
N THR A 150 6.28 -6.06 35.62
CA THR A 150 5.52 -6.43 36.83
C THR A 150 6.23 -6.03 38.14
N ASN A 151 7.54 -5.76 38.10
CA ASN A 151 8.35 -5.29 39.24
C ASN A 151 8.41 -3.77 39.32
N SER A 152 7.82 -3.04 38.37
CA SER A 152 7.76 -1.58 38.38
C SER A 152 6.93 -1.09 39.57
N ILE A 153 7.47 -0.11 40.31
CA ILE A 153 6.75 0.61 41.38
C ILE A 153 5.65 1.50 40.74
N ALA A 154 5.94 2.05 39.56
CA ALA A 154 4.98 2.85 38.82
C ALA A 154 3.89 1.94 38.17
N LYS A 155 2.65 2.31 38.36
CA LYS A 155 1.50 1.63 37.77
C LYS A 155 0.59 2.63 37.08
N LEU A 156 -0.08 2.19 36.03
CA LEU A 156 -1.13 2.98 35.39
C LEU A 156 -2.39 2.97 36.27
N GLY A 157 -2.97 4.13 36.52
CA GLY A 157 -4.30 4.25 37.14
C GLY A 157 -5.42 3.86 36.15
N SER A 158 -5.14 3.90 34.85
CA SER A 158 -6.04 3.47 33.80
C SER A 158 -5.23 3.05 32.57
N ALA A 159 -5.64 1.97 31.91
CA ALA A 159 -5.09 1.58 30.62
C ALA A 159 -5.59 2.48 29.46
N THR A 160 -6.70 3.19 29.65
CA THR A 160 -7.20 4.19 28.70
C THR A 160 -6.55 5.53 29.01
N PRO A 161 -6.00 6.25 28.01
CA PRO A 161 -5.48 7.61 28.19
C PRO A 161 -6.52 8.55 28.81
N THR A 162 -6.06 9.50 29.62
CA THR A 162 -6.94 10.51 30.24
C THR A 162 -7.31 11.65 29.29
N SER A 163 -6.50 11.86 28.27
CA SER A 163 -6.72 12.85 27.22
C SER A 163 -6.01 12.46 25.93
N ILE A 164 -6.43 13.09 24.83
CA ILE A 164 -5.77 12.96 23.53
C ILE A 164 -5.72 14.33 22.84
N ALA A 165 -4.56 14.65 22.26
CA ALA A 165 -4.38 15.78 21.36
C ALA A 165 -3.60 15.31 20.13
N LYS A 166 -3.89 15.91 18.94
CA LYS A 166 -3.26 15.53 17.67
C LYS A 166 -2.56 16.74 17.05
N ASN A 167 -1.34 16.55 16.59
CA ASN A 167 -0.60 17.49 15.75
C ASN A 167 0.10 16.72 14.62
N GLY A 168 -0.41 16.83 13.38
CA GLY A 168 0.04 15.99 12.29
C GLY A 168 -0.20 14.51 12.59
N ASN A 169 0.85 13.70 12.52
CA ASN A 169 0.82 12.27 12.87
C ASN A 169 1.27 11.97 14.30
N VAL A 170 1.45 13.02 15.14
CA VAL A 170 1.81 12.86 16.55
C VAL A 170 0.54 12.98 17.41
N TYR A 171 0.32 11.96 18.23
CA TYR A 171 -0.76 11.91 19.23
C TYR A 171 -0.15 12.06 20.61
N THR A 172 -0.55 13.10 21.34
CA THR A 172 -0.19 13.32 22.75
C THR A 172 -1.28 12.73 23.62
N LEU A 173 -0.97 11.65 24.33
CA LEU A 173 -1.88 10.91 25.18
C LEU A 173 -1.60 11.25 26.65
N GLY A 174 -2.62 11.68 27.40
CA GLY A 174 -2.51 11.88 28.84
C GLY A 174 -2.40 10.54 29.57
N ILE A 175 -1.46 10.42 30.49
CA ILE A 175 -1.26 9.23 31.32
C ILE A 175 -1.46 9.54 32.79
N ASN A 176 -2.00 8.57 33.51
CA ASN A 176 -2.18 8.65 34.96
C ASN A 176 -1.27 7.60 35.61
N ILE A 177 -0.13 8.03 36.13
CA ILE A 177 0.80 7.18 36.85
C ILE A 177 0.47 7.20 38.34
N GLN A 178 0.28 6.03 38.92
CA GLN A 178 0.12 5.81 40.36
C GLN A 178 1.40 5.16 40.93
N GLY A 179 1.70 5.51 42.19
CA GLY A 179 2.92 5.04 42.84
C GLY A 179 4.03 6.07 42.64
N THR A 180 4.15 7.00 43.54
CA THR A 180 5.35 7.84 43.71
C THR A 180 6.44 6.99 44.35
N PRO A 181 7.72 7.19 43.98
CA PRO A 181 8.83 6.61 44.71
C PRO A 181 8.89 7.07 46.14
#